data_d3102d0bb74cee56e1f91d32889eebe3
#
_entry.id   d3102d0bb74cee56e1f91d32889eebe3
#
_cell.length_a   1.000
_cell.length_b   1.000
_cell.length_c   1.000
_cell.angle_alpha   90.00
_cell.angle_beta   90.00
_cell.angle_gamma   90.00
#
_symmetry.space_group_name_H-M   'P 1'
#
loop_
_entity.id
_entity.type
_entity.pdbx_description
1 polymer ?
#
loop_
_entity_poly.entity_id
_entity_poly.type
_entity_poly.pdbx_seq_one_letter_code
_entity_poly.pdbx_strand_id
1 'polypeptide(L)'
;MVIVIIGILGAIVAVFIRAPIQGYADAVARAEASDEADLALRRMARDIRLALPNSVRVNAAGSAIEFLLTRTGGRYLSAEDEAQSGTPLSFTDTTVAGRSFTVVGRLAANIDRGNLIAVFNLGLPGADAYENPSPTLSVVATGAAAGSDNALITLERNRFADQPAPMPSPDARFQVVEGPVSYVCEAAPGGGFMLRRYAGYPINAAMVTPPTGVQPAMLAARVATCANLFRNETAASSRAGLVVMSLSLRTRNIADPAVRLVHQVRVDNTP
;
A
#
# COMPACT_ATOMS: atom_id res chain seq x y z
N MET A 1 71.36 3.87 6.62
CA MET A 1 70.73 2.61 6.13
C MET A 1 69.54 2.15 6.96
N VAL A 2 69.65 2.04 8.29
CA VAL A 2 68.55 1.55 9.15
C VAL A 2 67.26 2.37 9.02
N ILE A 3 67.33 3.69 9.00
CA ILE A 3 66.19 4.61 8.90
C ILE A 3 65.40 4.41 7.57
N VAL A 4 66.11 4.16 6.47
CA VAL A 4 65.51 3.93 5.16
C VAL A 4 64.75 2.61 5.16
N ILE A 5 65.29 1.55 5.75
CA ILE A 5 64.65 0.23 5.85
C ILE A 5 63.42 0.31 6.73
N ILE A 6 63.47 1.01 7.87
CA ILE A 6 62.29 1.24 8.76
C ILE A 6 61.22 2.03 8.02
N GLY A 7 61.59 3.03 7.22
CA GLY A 7 60.62 3.83 6.43
C GLY A 7 59.94 2.98 5.36
N ILE A 8 60.67 2.13 4.67
CA ILE A 8 60.11 1.21 3.65
C ILE A 8 59.17 0.18 4.30
N LEU A 9 59.59 -0.44 5.40
CA LEU A 9 58.77 -1.41 6.14
C LEU A 9 57.48 -0.78 6.69
N GLY A 10 57.63 0.43 7.25
CA GLY A 10 56.45 1.19 7.72
C GLY A 10 55.46 1.54 6.61
N ALA A 11 55.93 1.90 5.43
CA ALA A 11 55.07 2.16 4.27
C ALA A 11 54.36 0.90 3.79
N ILE A 12 55.08 -0.23 3.72
CA ILE A 12 54.52 -1.53 3.33
C ILE A 12 53.43 -1.95 4.33
N VAL A 13 53.69 -1.91 5.63
CA VAL A 13 52.72 -2.25 6.69
C VAL A 13 51.51 -1.34 6.63
N ALA A 14 51.68 -0.04 6.43
CA ALA A 14 50.57 0.89 6.32
C ALA A 14 49.63 0.57 5.13
N VAL A 15 50.19 0.19 3.97
CA VAL A 15 49.40 -0.21 2.80
C VAL A 15 48.69 -1.54 3.05
N PHE A 16 49.37 -2.54 3.63
CA PHE A 16 48.76 -3.86 3.89
C PHE A 16 47.65 -3.82 4.94
N ILE A 17 47.66 -2.88 5.89
CA ILE A 17 46.61 -2.74 6.90
C ILE A 17 45.43 -1.92 6.37
N ARG A 18 45.65 -0.91 5.53
CA ARG A 18 44.57 -0.06 4.98
C ARG A 18 43.61 -0.81 4.04
N ALA A 19 44.13 -1.63 3.17
CA ALA A 19 43.29 -2.34 2.18
C ALA A 19 42.24 -3.26 2.80
N PRO A 20 42.54 -4.15 3.76
CA PRO A 20 41.52 -5.00 4.40
C PRO A 20 40.53 -4.19 5.26
N ILE A 21 40.95 -3.11 5.92
CA ILE A 21 40.06 -2.27 6.71
C ILE A 21 39.04 -1.56 5.81
N GLN A 22 39.48 -1.01 4.68
CA GLN A 22 38.60 -0.38 3.70
C GLN A 22 37.61 -1.41 3.12
N GLY A 23 38.10 -2.59 2.70
CA GLY A 23 37.25 -3.66 2.20
C GLY A 23 36.20 -4.15 3.19
N TYR A 24 36.54 -4.20 4.48
CA TYR A 24 35.60 -4.52 5.55
C TYR A 24 34.53 -3.41 5.72
N ALA A 25 34.97 -2.14 5.77
CA ALA A 25 34.05 -1.00 5.89
C ALA A 25 33.06 -0.92 4.71
N ASP A 26 33.54 -1.19 3.49
CA ASP A 26 32.70 -1.21 2.29
C ASP A 26 31.71 -2.38 2.32
N ALA A 27 32.12 -3.55 2.78
CA ALA A 27 31.25 -4.72 2.93
C ALA A 27 30.12 -4.45 3.95
N VAL A 28 30.46 -3.85 5.11
CA VAL A 28 29.49 -3.47 6.13
C VAL A 28 28.52 -2.43 5.58
N ALA A 29 29.00 -1.41 4.89
CA ALA A 29 28.15 -0.36 4.32
C ALA A 29 27.16 -0.91 3.26
N ARG A 30 27.58 -1.89 2.47
CA ARG A 30 26.67 -2.57 1.51
C ARG A 30 25.67 -3.47 2.20
N ALA A 31 26.05 -4.16 3.27
CA ALA A 31 25.14 -4.96 4.07
C ALA A 31 24.05 -4.10 4.70
N GLU A 32 24.44 -2.96 5.34
CA GLU A 32 23.48 -2.00 5.91
C GLU A 32 22.49 -1.47 4.85
N ALA A 33 22.98 -1.10 3.67
CA ALA A 33 22.10 -0.63 2.59
C ALA A 33 21.17 -1.73 2.07
N SER A 34 21.64 -2.99 2.00
CA SER A 34 20.80 -4.13 1.61
C SER A 34 19.71 -4.40 2.64
N ASP A 35 20.02 -4.35 3.92
CA ASP A 35 19.07 -4.58 5.01
C ASP A 35 18.01 -3.47 5.06
N GLU A 36 18.41 -2.20 4.92
CA GLU A 36 17.48 -1.08 4.83
C GLU A 36 16.52 -1.22 3.64
N ALA A 37 17.04 -1.61 2.47
CA ALA A 37 16.24 -1.81 1.28
C ALA A 37 15.27 -3.01 1.42
N ASP A 38 15.72 -4.12 1.99
CA ASP A 38 14.89 -5.30 2.20
C ASP A 38 13.74 -5.03 3.19
N LEU A 39 14.03 -4.36 4.31
CA LEU A 39 13.00 -3.94 5.27
C LEU A 39 11.96 -3.02 4.63
N ALA A 40 12.41 -2.03 3.84
CA ALA A 40 11.53 -1.12 3.13
C ALA A 40 10.63 -1.88 2.13
N LEU A 41 11.22 -2.75 1.32
CA LEU A 41 10.50 -3.55 0.33
C LEU A 41 9.50 -4.51 0.98
N ARG A 42 9.86 -5.17 2.07
CA ARG A 42 8.96 -6.07 2.81
C ARG A 42 7.78 -5.32 3.43
N ARG A 43 8.02 -4.11 3.96
CA ARG A 43 6.94 -3.28 4.50
C ARG A 43 5.97 -2.87 3.40
N MET A 44 6.48 -2.34 2.29
CA MET A 44 5.65 -1.99 1.13
C MET A 44 4.88 -3.18 0.60
N ALA A 45 5.54 -4.33 0.44
CA ALA A 45 4.91 -5.56 -0.03
C ALA A 45 3.74 -6.02 0.86
N ARG A 46 3.86 -5.84 2.17
CA ARG A 46 2.78 -6.18 3.12
C ARG A 46 1.58 -5.27 2.93
N ASP A 47 1.79 -3.96 2.87
CA ASP A 47 0.72 -2.99 2.69
C ASP A 47 0.04 -3.16 1.31
N ILE A 48 0.83 -3.36 0.25
CA ILE A 48 0.31 -3.56 -1.13
C ILE A 48 -0.55 -4.83 -1.25
N ARG A 49 -0.23 -5.90 -0.52
CA ARG A 49 -1.07 -7.12 -0.50
C ARG A 49 -2.44 -6.90 0.14
N LEU A 50 -2.55 -5.88 1.00
CA LEU A 50 -3.81 -5.46 1.62
C LEU A 50 -4.50 -4.35 0.84
N ALA A 51 -4.05 -4.05 -0.37
CA ALA A 51 -4.73 -3.08 -1.22
C ALA A 51 -6.14 -3.57 -1.61
N LEU A 52 -7.10 -2.66 -1.60
CA LEU A 52 -8.42 -2.91 -2.19
C LEU A 52 -8.23 -3.35 -3.65
N PRO A 53 -8.88 -4.42 -4.12
CA PRO A 53 -8.83 -4.82 -5.51
C PRO A 53 -9.02 -3.65 -6.47
N ASN A 54 -8.20 -3.60 -7.52
CA ASN A 54 -8.23 -2.57 -8.56
C ASN A 54 -7.97 -1.11 -8.08
N SER A 55 -7.45 -0.92 -6.86
CA SER A 55 -7.16 0.43 -6.34
C SER A 55 -5.70 0.86 -6.50
N VAL A 56 -4.81 -0.03 -6.95
CA VAL A 56 -3.38 0.29 -7.08
C VAL A 56 -3.14 1.18 -8.29
N ARG A 57 -2.56 2.36 -8.05
CA ARG A 57 -2.16 3.30 -9.11
C ARG A 57 -0.74 3.80 -8.91
N VAL A 58 -0.04 4.03 -10.00
CA VAL A 58 1.36 4.49 -10.03
C VAL A 58 1.41 5.75 -10.89
N ASN A 59 2.18 6.75 -10.47
CA ASN A 59 2.35 7.95 -11.27
C ASN A 59 3.22 7.70 -12.52
N ALA A 60 3.15 8.57 -13.52
CA ALA A 60 3.84 8.40 -14.80
C ALA A 60 5.36 8.24 -14.67
N ALA A 61 5.99 8.85 -13.67
CA ALA A 61 7.43 8.73 -13.40
C ALA A 61 7.81 7.42 -12.69
N GLY A 62 6.85 6.64 -12.22
CA GLY A 62 7.10 5.47 -11.38
C GLY A 62 7.76 5.81 -10.05
N SER A 63 7.66 7.07 -9.60
CA SER A 63 8.26 7.55 -8.35
C SER A 63 7.31 7.45 -7.16
N ALA A 64 6.04 7.22 -7.39
CA ALA A 64 5.03 7.08 -6.36
C ALA A 64 3.99 6.02 -6.72
N ILE A 65 3.54 5.30 -5.71
CA ILE A 65 2.44 4.34 -5.76
C ILE A 65 1.40 4.71 -4.70
N GLU A 66 0.13 4.59 -5.05
CA GLU A 66 -1.00 4.80 -4.13
C GLU A 66 -1.99 3.65 -4.26
N PHE A 67 -2.62 3.30 -3.16
CA PHE A 67 -3.70 2.31 -3.08
C PHE A 67 -4.57 2.57 -1.86
N LEU A 68 -5.77 2.00 -1.87
CA LEU A 68 -6.68 2.01 -0.72
C LEU A 68 -6.36 0.80 0.17
N LEU A 69 -5.89 1.06 1.38
CA LEU A 69 -5.52 0.01 2.33
C LEU A 69 -6.77 -0.61 2.95
N THR A 70 -6.89 -1.94 2.90
CA THR A 70 -7.96 -2.66 3.58
C THR A 70 -7.47 -3.21 4.92
N ARG A 71 -8.38 -3.28 5.88
CA ARG A 71 -8.13 -3.84 7.21
C ARG A 71 -8.68 -5.26 7.35
N THR A 72 -9.86 -5.47 6.83
CA THR A 72 -10.60 -6.73 6.90
C THR A 72 -11.64 -6.77 5.77
N GLY A 73 -12.32 -7.89 5.66
CA GLY A 73 -13.45 -8.05 4.76
C GLY A 73 -14.39 -9.11 5.30
N GLY A 74 -15.50 -9.29 4.61
CA GLY A 74 -16.49 -10.29 4.96
C GLY A 74 -17.47 -10.52 3.82
N ARG A 75 -18.48 -11.34 4.12
CA ARG A 75 -19.61 -11.58 3.24
C ARG A 75 -20.83 -10.83 3.80
N TYR A 76 -21.50 -10.06 2.98
CA TYR A 76 -22.80 -9.49 3.34
C TYR A 76 -23.92 -10.45 3.01
N LEU A 77 -25.03 -10.38 3.74
CA LEU A 77 -26.24 -11.12 3.40
C LEU A 77 -26.80 -10.56 2.09
N SER A 78 -26.94 -11.42 1.09
CA SER A 78 -27.55 -11.06 -0.19
C SER A 78 -29.06 -11.33 -0.17
N ALA A 79 -29.80 -10.71 -1.08
CA ALA A 79 -31.23 -10.95 -1.21
C ALA A 79 -31.57 -12.40 -1.63
N GLU A 80 -30.58 -13.12 -2.17
CA GLU A 80 -30.70 -14.50 -2.63
C GLU A 80 -30.46 -15.54 -1.53
N ASP A 81 -29.97 -15.09 -0.34
CA ASP A 81 -29.69 -15.97 0.80
C ASP A 81 -30.96 -16.29 1.61
N GLU A 82 -31.93 -16.93 1.00
CA GLU A 82 -33.26 -17.23 1.59
C GLU A 82 -33.23 -18.02 2.91
N ALA A 83 -32.15 -18.79 3.14
CA ALA A 83 -32.02 -19.65 4.32
C ALA A 83 -31.46 -18.93 5.57
N GLN A 84 -31.01 -17.67 5.45
CA GLN A 84 -30.40 -16.92 6.54
C GLN A 84 -31.29 -15.77 7.01
N SER A 85 -31.44 -15.65 8.33
CA SER A 85 -32.13 -14.50 8.93
C SER A 85 -31.23 -13.29 9.02
N GLY A 86 -31.76 -12.11 8.71
CA GLY A 86 -31.02 -10.86 8.78
C GLY A 86 -31.49 -9.84 7.75
N THR A 87 -30.75 -8.74 7.63
CA THR A 87 -31.04 -7.66 6.69
C THR A 87 -30.08 -7.79 5.50
N PRO A 88 -30.55 -8.05 4.27
CA PRO A 88 -29.68 -8.11 3.10
C PRO A 88 -29.18 -6.71 2.73
N LEU A 89 -27.96 -6.63 2.13
CA LEU A 89 -27.47 -5.39 1.55
C LEU A 89 -28.31 -5.06 0.30
N SER A 90 -28.98 -3.91 0.34
CA SER A 90 -29.78 -3.46 -0.80
C SER A 90 -28.95 -2.66 -1.79
N PHE A 91 -29.14 -2.90 -3.08
CA PHE A 91 -28.57 -2.16 -4.20
C PHE A 91 -29.59 -1.27 -4.92
N THR A 92 -30.80 -1.13 -4.33
CA THR A 92 -31.88 -0.33 -4.92
C THR A 92 -32.59 0.56 -3.90
N ASP A 93 -32.52 0.22 -2.60
CA ASP A 93 -33.19 1.00 -1.54
C ASP A 93 -32.28 2.12 -1.04
N THR A 94 -32.63 3.35 -1.39
CA THR A 94 -31.97 4.59 -0.94
C THR A 94 -32.51 5.13 0.36
N THR A 95 -33.56 4.51 0.95
CA THR A 95 -34.19 4.95 2.20
C THR A 95 -33.32 4.66 3.42
N VAL A 96 -33.75 5.09 4.59
CA VAL A 96 -33.07 4.78 5.86
C VAL A 96 -33.01 3.27 6.13
N ALA A 97 -34.06 2.53 5.74
CA ALA A 97 -34.13 1.08 5.90
C ALA A 97 -33.04 0.36 5.09
N GLY A 98 -32.77 0.82 3.87
CA GLY A 98 -31.74 0.25 3.01
C GLY A 98 -30.28 0.53 3.44
N ARG A 99 -30.06 1.25 4.54
CA ARG A 99 -28.70 1.59 5.02
C ARG A 99 -28.05 0.49 5.86
N SER A 100 -28.81 -0.50 6.31
CA SER A 100 -28.28 -1.56 7.17
C SER A 100 -28.14 -2.86 6.44
N PHE A 101 -27.13 -3.64 6.77
CA PHE A 101 -26.95 -4.99 6.26
C PHE A 101 -26.34 -5.90 7.31
N THR A 102 -26.64 -7.19 7.21
CA THR A 102 -26.08 -8.24 8.09
C THR A 102 -24.80 -8.81 7.45
N VAL A 103 -23.75 -8.92 8.24
CA VAL A 103 -22.53 -9.65 7.89
C VAL A 103 -22.77 -11.12 8.15
N VAL A 104 -22.54 -11.98 7.17
CA VAL A 104 -22.68 -13.43 7.29
C VAL A 104 -21.47 -14.01 8.00
N GLY A 105 -21.72 -14.71 9.12
CA GLY A 105 -20.67 -15.34 9.92
C GLY A 105 -19.99 -14.40 10.88
N ARG A 106 -18.79 -14.77 11.31
CA ARG A 106 -18.05 -14.11 12.38
C ARG A 106 -17.12 -13.02 11.84
N LEU A 107 -17.18 -11.81 12.42
CA LEU A 107 -16.26 -10.73 12.10
C LEU A 107 -14.83 -11.02 12.56
N ALA A 108 -13.87 -10.92 11.63
CA ALA A 108 -12.46 -11.13 11.93
C ALA A 108 -11.80 -9.94 12.66
N ALA A 109 -12.29 -8.71 12.43
CA ALA A 109 -11.79 -7.49 13.06
C ALA A 109 -12.93 -6.49 13.31
N ASN A 110 -12.67 -5.48 14.15
CA ASN A 110 -13.65 -4.41 14.38
C ASN A 110 -13.97 -3.67 13.09
N ILE A 111 -15.24 -3.33 12.92
CA ILE A 111 -15.70 -2.35 11.96
C ILE A 111 -16.16 -1.15 12.76
N ASP A 112 -15.44 -0.04 12.67
CA ASP A 112 -15.67 1.13 13.48
C ASP A 112 -16.46 2.18 12.70
N ARG A 113 -17.12 3.10 13.40
CA ARG A 113 -17.73 4.27 12.80
C ARG A 113 -16.69 5.06 12.00
N GLY A 114 -17.06 5.52 10.81
CA GLY A 114 -16.18 6.25 9.91
C GLY A 114 -15.31 5.36 9.00
N ASN A 115 -15.26 4.04 9.25
CA ASN A 115 -14.65 3.13 8.27
C ASN A 115 -15.43 3.17 6.96
N LEU A 116 -14.78 2.81 5.87
CA LEU A 116 -15.40 2.73 4.55
C LEU A 116 -15.66 1.26 4.20
N ILE A 117 -16.89 0.94 3.85
CA ILE A 117 -17.23 -0.35 3.25
C ILE A 117 -17.08 -0.23 1.74
N ALA A 118 -16.28 -1.10 1.14
CA ALA A 118 -16.12 -1.21 -0.30
C ALA A 118 -16.82 -2.47 -0.81
N VAL A 119 -17.60 -2.31 -1.89
CA VAL A 119 -18.24 -3.44 -2.59
C VAL A 119 -17.94 -3.30 -4.07
N PHE A 120 -17.43 -4.37 -4.67
CA PHE A 120 -17.26 -4.55 -6.10
C PHE A 120 -16.51 -3.41 -6.79
N ASN A 121 -15.32 -3.05 -6.28
CA ASN A 121 -14.45 -2.05 -6.91
C ASN A 121 -13.79 -2.63 -8.17
N LEU A 122 -14.12 -2.07 -9.33
CA LEU A 122 -13.57 -2.48 -10.62
C LEU A 122 -12.44 -1.56 -11.13
N GLY A 123 -12.27 -0.36 -10.53
CA GLY A 123 -11.32 0.64 -11.01
C GLY A 123 -11.67 1.19 -12.40
N LEU A 124 -12.95 1.16 -12.76
CA LEU A 124 -13.49 1.65 -14.03
C LEU A 124 -14.48 2.79 -13.77
N PRO A 125 -14.68 3.72 -14.72
CA PRO A 125 -15.67 4.77 -14.57
C PRO A 125 -17.04 4.24 -14.20
N GLY A 126 -17.64 4.80 -13.12
CA GLY A 126 -18.90 4.35 -12.54
C GLY A 126 -18.77 3.16 -11.56
N ALA A 127 -17.56 2.61 -11.39
CA ALA A 127 -17.26 1.52 -10.45
C ALA A 127 -15.87 1.66 -9.84
N ASP A 128 -15.43 2.89 -9.58
CA ASP A 128 -14.12 3.20 -9.02
C ASP A 128 -14.25 3.82 -7.62
N ALA A 129 -13.52 3.25 -6.68
CA ALA A 129 -13.44 3.74 -5.31
C ALA A 129 -12.82 5.16 -5.19
N TYR A 130 -12.07 5.60 -6.19
CA TYR A 130 -11.50 6.96 -6.24
C TYR A 130 -12.44 8.03 -6.79
N GLU A 131 -13.59 7.69 -7.31
CA GLU A 131 -14.58 8.66 -7.74
C GLU A 131 -15.15 9.48 -6.57
N ASN A 132 -15.59 10.68 -6.83
CA ASN A 132 -16.22 11.52 -5.81
C ASN A 132 -17.54 12.13 -6.32
N PRO A 133 -18.69 11.68 -5.79
CA PRO A 133 -18.85 10.62 -4.79
C PRO A 133 -18.54 9.22 -5.36
N SER A 134 -17.90 8.37 -4.53
CA SER A 134 -17.62 6.99 -4.98
C SER A 134 -18.89 6.16 -4.99
N PRO A 135 -19.15 5.41 -6.07
CA PRO A 135 -20.29 4.49 -6.15
C PRO A 135 -20.04 3.17 -5.41
N THR A 136 -18.78 2.83 -5.14
CA THR A 136 -18.37 1.56 -4.55
C THR A 136 -17.96 1.68 -3.07
N LEU A 137 -18.00 2.88 -2.47
CA LEU A 137 -17.66 3.14 -1.07
C LEU A 137 -18.81 3.74 -0.30
N SER A 138 -19.06 3.22 0.90
CA SER A 138 -20.02 3.77 1.84
C SER A 138 -19.42 3.89 3.25
N VAL A 139 -19.72 5.01 3.94
CA VAL A 139 -19.23 5.29 5.29
C VAL A 139 -20.06 4.55 6.32
N VAL A 140 -19.43 3.93 7.30
CA VAL A 140 -20.07 3.24 8.42
C VAL A 140 -20.56 4.27 9.46
N ALA A 141 -21.87 4.26 9.74
CA ALA A 141 -22.48 5.02 10.85
C ALA A 141 -22.44 4.23 12.16
N THR A 142 -22.77 2.93 12.10
CA THR A 142 -22.70 2.01 13.24
C THR A 142 -22.05 0.72 12.80
N GLY A 143 -20.95 0.39 13.44
CA GLY A 143 -20.17 -0.81 13.17
C GLY A 143 -20.40 -1.91 14.20
N ALA A 144 -19.49 -2.88 14.26
CA ALA A 144 -19.53 -4.00 15.18
C ALA A 144 -18.13 -4.45 15.62
N ALA A 145 -18.05 -5.06 16.78
CA ALA A 145 -16.80 -5.57 17.34
C ALA A 145 -16.36 -6.88 16.66
N ALA A 146 -15.05 -7.11 16.64
CA ALA A 146 -14.47 -8.39 16.26
C ALA A 146 -15.09 -9.54 17.08
N GLY A 147 -15.31 -10.68 16.42
CA GLY A 147 -15.91 -11.85 17.06
C GLY A 147 -17.44 -11.84 17.13
N SER A 148 -18.12 -10.77 16.71
CA SER A 148 -19.59 -10.75 16.58
C SER A 148 -20.03 -11.66 15.44
N ASP A 149 -21.05 -12.49 15.70
CA ASP A 149 -21.66 -13.34 14.69
C ASP A 149 -22.88 -12.64 14.08
N ASN A 150 -23.02 -12.71 12.77
CA ASN A 150 -24.12 -12.12 12.00
C ASN A 150 -24.38 -10.64 12.38
N ALA A 151 -23.31 -9.89 12.48
CA ALA A 151 -23.34 -8.50 12.93
C ALA A 151 -24.12 -7.61 11.97
N LEU A 152 -24.95 -6.70 12.52
CA LEU A 152 -25.63 -5.65 11.75
C LEU A 152 -24.71 -4.43 11.62
N ILE A 153 -24.41 -4.03 10.38
CA ILE A 153 -23.69 -2.82 10.06
C ILE A 153 -24.66 -1.80 9.48
N THR A 154 -24.57 -0.55 9.94
CA THR A 154 -25.38 0.55 9.40
C THR A 154 -24.48 1.59 8.73
N LEU A 155 -24.83 1.98 7.53
CA LEU A 155 -24.13 3.00 6.73
C LEU A 155 -24.75 4.39 6.97
N GLU A 156 -23.94 5.43 6.86
CA GLU A 156 -24.45 6.83 6.88
C GLU A 156 -25.37 7.08 5.68
N ARG A 157 -24.99 6.54 4.53
CA ARG A 157 -25.79 6.51 3.30
C ARG A 157 -25.47 5.24 2.53
N ASN A 158 -26.46 4.61 1.96
CA ASN A 158 -26.25 3.46 1.07
C ASN A 158 -25.89 3.95 -0.35
N ARG A 159 -24.59 4.14 -0.61
CA ARG A 159 -24.08 4.56 -1.90
C ARG A 159 -24.26 3.48 -2.98
N PHE A 160 -24.35 2.23 -2.57
CA PHE A 160 -24.51 1.10 -3.51
C PHE A 160 -25.88 1.13 -4.20
N ALA A 161 -26.89 1.74 -3.55
CA ALA A 161 -28.20 1.95 -4.13
C ALA A 161 -28.32 3.23 -4.97
N ASP A 162 -27.33 4.11 -4.93
CA ASP A 162 -27.29 5.33 -5.75
C ASP A 162 -26.79 5.06 -7.19
N GLN A 163 -26.35 3.85 -7.50
CA GLN A 163 -25.80 3.49 -8.80
C GLN A 163 -26.88 3.38 -9.86
N PRO A 164 -26.60 3.80 -11.12
CA PRO A 164 -27.57 3.68 -12.22
C PRO A 164 -27.98 2.24 -12.52
N ALA A 165 -27.09 1.29 -12.29
CA ALA A 165 -27.34 -0.14 -12.36
C ALA A 165 -26.76 -0.82 -11.11
N PRO A 166 -27.49 -1.74 -10.47
CA PRO A 166 -26.99 -2.51 -9.34
C PRO A 166 -25.70 -3.27 -9.71
N MET A 167 -24.67 -3.14 -8.87
CA MET A 167 -23.41 -3.85 -9.04
C MET A 167 -23.07 -4.64 -7.76
N PRO A 168 -23.80 -5.72 -7.44
CA PRO A 168 -23.47 -6.59 -6.34
C PRO A 168 -22.17 -7.34 -6.61
N SER A 169 -21.41 -7.64 -5.56
CA SER A 169 -20.28 -8.56 -5.68
C SER A 169 -20.81 -9.97 -5.97
N PRO A 170 -20.23 -10.71 -6.94
CA PRO A 170 -20.66 -12.07 -7.29
C PRO A 170 -20.70 -13.03 -6.10
N ASP A 171 -19.76 -12.89 -5.17
CA ASP A 171 -19.66 -13.71 -3.96
C ASP A 171 -20.22 -13.01 -2.72
N ALA A 172 -20.98 -11.92 -2.87
CA ALA A 172 -21.51 -11.09 -1.81
C ALA A 172 -20.42 -10.59 -0.83
N ARG A 173 -19.24 -10.25 -1.34
CA ARG A 173 -18.10 -9.80 -0.53
C ARG A 173 -18.08 -8.28 -0.35
N PHE A 174 -17.55 -7.87 0.79
CA PHE A 174 -17.17 -6.49 1.06
C PHE A 174 -15.79 -6.42 1.68
N GLN A 175 -15.12 -5.30 1.52
CA GLN A 175 -13.88 -4.97 2.22
C GLN A 175 -14.08 -3.74 3.09
N VAL A 176 -13.36 -3.69 4.20
CA VAL A 176 -13.29 -2.52 5.08
C VAL A 176 -12.02 -1.75 4.76
N VAL A 177 -12.18 -0.55 4.25
CA VAL A 177 -11.07 0.31 3.82
C VAL A 177 -10.74 1.30 4.95
N GLU A 178 -9.47 1.39 5.30
CA GLU A 178 -8.94 2.37 6.27
C GLU A 178 -8.72 3.73 5.63
N GLY A 179 -8.33 3.74 4.36
CA GLY A 179 -8.04 4.94 3.59
C GLY A 179 -6.89 4.77 2.61
N PRO A 180 -6.50 5.85 1.93
CA PRO A 180 -5.41 5.82 0.98
C PRO A 180 -4.06 5.77 1.69
N VAL A 181 -3.14 5.02 1.09
CA VAL A 181 -1.73 4.94 1.45
C VAL A 181 -0.90 5.21 0.21
N SER A 182 0.06 6.14 0.32
CA SER A 182 1.04 6.38 -0.73
C SER A 182 2.45 6.11 -0.24
N TYR A 183 3.25 5.53 -1.11
CA TYR A 183 4.70 5.53 -1.01
C TYR A 183 5.27 6.47 -2.07
N VAL A 184 6.01 7.47 -1.62
CA VAL A 184 6.52 8.54 -2.48
C VAL A 184 8.04 8.64 -2.33
N CYS A 185 8.73 8.57 -3.45
CA CYS A 185 10.15 8.91 -3.52
C CYS A 185 10.26 10.39 -3.86
N GLU A 186 10.92 11.14 -2.97
CA GLU A 186 11.04 12.60 -3.08
C GLU A 186 12.45 13.09 -2.72
N ALA A 187 12.76 14.34 -3.04
CA ALA A 187 14.05 14.95 -2.74
C ALA A 187 14.27 15.03 -1.22
N ALA A 188 15.48 14.69 -0.78
CA ALA A 188 15.88 14.79 0.62
C ALA A 188 16.45 16.21 0.91
N PRO A 189 16.18 16.78 2.11
CA PRO A 189 16.68 18.12 2.48
C PRO A 189 18.20 18.29 2.38
N GLY A 190 18.97 17.20 2.54
CA GLY A 190 20.45 17.18 2.44
C GLY A 190 20.98 16.78 1.06
N GLY A 191 20.12 16.70 0.04
CA GLY A 191 20.45 16.19 -1.29
C GLY A 191 20.21 14.69 -1.45
N GLY A 192 20.07 14.24 -2.70
CA GLY A 192 19.62 12.88 -3.01
C GLY A 192 18.13 12.71 -2.83
N PHE A 193 17.68 11.46 -2.62
CA PHE A 193 16.27 11.13 -2.51
C PHE A 193 16.00 10.28 -1.27
N MET A 194 14.73 10.27 -0.83
CA MET A 194 14.23 9.46 0.26
C MET A 194 12.88 8.86 -0.12
N LEU A 195 12.54 7.73 0.47
CA LEU A 195 11.26 7.07 0.32
C LEU A 195 10.44 7.27 1.58
N ARG A 196 9.21 7.79 1.43
CA ARG A 196 8.28 8.06 2.53
C ARG A 196 6.94 7.38 2.32
N ARG A 197 6.30 7.02 3.43
CA ARG A 197 4.93 6.50 3.50
C ARG A 197 4.00 7.59 4.01
N TYR A 198 2.94 7.84 3.27
CA TYR A 198 1.85 8.75 3.62
C TYR A 198 0.57 7.95 3.88
N ALA A 199 -0.20 8.33 4.89
CA ALA A 199 -1.51 7.76 5.22
C ALA A 199 -2.34 8.79 5.98
N GLY A 200 -3.66 8.57 6.06
CA GLY A 200 -4.57 9.45 6.82
C GLY A 200 -4.95 10.74 6.08
N TYR A 201 -4.80 10.79 4.77
CA TYR A 201 -5.30 11.86 3.91
C TYR A 201 -6.61 11.43 3.23
N PRO A 202 -7.42 12.38 2.69
CA PRO A 202 -8.66 12.03 2.03
C PRO A 202 -8.43 11.31 0.70
N ILE A 203 -9.40 10.48 0.31
CA ILE A 203 -9.42 9.84 -1.01
C ILE A 203 -9.66 10.94 -2.07
N ASN A 204 -8.79 11.01 -3.06
CA ASN A 204 -8.88 11.97 -4.16
C ASN A 204 -8.98 11.23 -5.50
N ALA A 205 -9.80 11.73 -6.41
CA ALA A 205 -9.94 11.15 -7.76
C ALA A 205 -8.59 11.17 -8.50
N ALA A 206 -7.86 12.28 -8.44
CA ALA A 206 -6.51 12.37 -8.97
C ALA A 206 -5.48 12.02 -7.87
N MET A 207 -4.44 11.27 -8.24
CA MET A 207 -3.31 11.00 -7.36
C MET A 207 -2.54 12.28 -7.04
N VAL A 208 -2.47 12.65 -5.75
CA VAL A 208 -1.70 13.81 -5.26
C VAL A 208 -0.35 13.33 -4.77
N THR A 209 0.74 13.86 -5.33
CA THR A 209 2.10 13.41 -5.03
C THR A 209 3.04 14.60 -4.74
N PRO A 210 3.54 14.76 -3.49
CA PRO A 210 3.16 14.03 -2.28
C PRO A 210 1.78 14.48 -1.74
N PRO A 211 1.09 13.64 -0.95
CA PRO A 211 -0.12 14.04 -0.22
C PRO A 211 0.17 15.18 0.75
N THR A 212 -0.77 16.11 0.90
CA THR A 212 -0.66 17.28 1.78
C THR A 212 -1.45 17.11 3.06
N GLY A 213 -1.10 17.88 4.11
CA GLY A 213 -1.84 17.89 5.37
C GLY A 213 -1.59 16.72 6.31
N VAL A 214 -0.67 15.82 5.96
CA VAL A 214 -0.31 14.65 6.78
C VAL A 214 1.20 14.56 6.97
N GLN A 215 1.61 13.97 8.10
CA GLN A 215 3.03 13.74 8.38
C GLN A 215 3.46 12.37 7.82
N PRO A 216 4.47 12.34 6.95
CA PRO A 216 4.96 11.07 6.40
C PRO A 216 5.88 10.34 7.39
N ALA A 217 5.85 9.01 7.31
CA ALA A 217 6.85 8.16 7.95
C ALA A 217 8.00 7.89 6.96
N MET A 218 9.25 8.07 7.41
CA MET A 218 10.41 7.70 6.61
C MET A 218 10.50 6.18 6.49
N LEU A 219 10.75 5.69 5.30
CA LEU A 219 10.90 4.27 5.01
C LEU A 219 12.33 3.90 4.62
N ALA A 220 12.94 4.70 3.75
CA ALA A 220 14.35 4.56 3.39
C ALA A 220 14.97 5.93 3.09
N ALA A 221 16.20 6.12 3.56
CA ALA A 221 17.05 7.25 3.23
C ALA A 221 17.99 6.90 2.07
N ARG A 222 18.72 7.87 1.56
CA ARG A 222 19.78 7.67 0.56
C ARG A 222 19.36 6.90 -0.70
N VAL A 223 18.11 7.09 -1.13
CA VAL A 223 17.63 6.51 -2.39
C VAL A 223 18.45 7.11 -3.53
N ALA A 224 18.94 6.25 -4.42
CA ALA A 224 19.83 6.67 -5.52
C ALA A 224 19.04 7.34 -6.66
N THR A 225 17.85 6.84 -6.95
CA THR A 225 16.95 7.36 -8.00
C THR A 225 15.50 7.06 -7.67
N CYS A 226 14.61 7.99 -7.99
CA CYS A 226 13.17 7.81 -7.89
C CYS A 226 12.54 7.24 -9.16
N ALA A 227 13.23 7.30 -10.28
CA ALA A 227 12.68 6.90 -11.57
C ALA A 227 12.42 5.38 -11.61
N ASN A 228 11.22 5.00 -12.06
CA ASN A 228 10.82 3.59 -12.20
C ASN A 228 10.99 2.74 -10.93
N LEU A 229 10.85 3.35 -9.76
CA LEU A 229 10.86 2.64 -8.48
C LEU A 229 9.65 1.70 -8.39
N PHE A 230 8.50 2.17 -8.87
CA PHE A 230 7.25 1.42 -8.93
C PHE A 230 6.78 1.21 -10.36
N ARG A 231 6.33 -0.01 -10.66
CA ARG A 231 5.62 -0.35 -11.90
C ARG A 231 4.44 -1.24 -11.55
N ASN A 232 3.29 -0.92 -12.10
CA ASN A 232 2.09 -1.74 -12.01
C ASN A 232 1.87 -2.38 -13.38
N GLU A 233 2.11 -3.69 -13.47
CA GLU A 233 1.95 -4.47 -14.69
C GLU A 233 0.62 -5.22 -14.64
N THR A 234 -0.46 -4.46 -14.49
CA THR A 234 -1.81 -5.02 -14.50
C THR A 234 -2.31 -5.04 -15.93
N ALA A 235 -2.46 -6.23 -16.50
CA ALA A 235 -3.22 -6.38 -17.72
C ALA A 235 -4.71 -6.13 -17.39
N ALA A 236 -5.40 -5.33 -18.18
CA ALA A 236 -6.80 -4.93 -17.96
C ALA A 236 -7.80 -6.10 -17.84
N SER A 237 -7.39 -7.32 -18.17
CA SER A 237 -8.17 -8.56 -18.06
C SER A 237 -7.67 -9.52 -16.99
N SER A 238 -6.68 -9.14 -16.18
CA SER A 238 -6.03 -10.04 -15.22
C SER A 238 -6.70 -9.97 -13.86
N ARG A 239 -7.13 -11.12 -13.34
CA ARG A 239 -7.62 -11.28 -11.96
C ARG A 239 -6.56 -11.01 -10.90
N ALA A 240 -5.30 -10.81 -11.30
CA ALA A 240 -4.19 -10.48 -10.43
C ALA A 240 -3.30 -9.45 -11.09
N GLY A 241 -3.03 -8.36 -10.39
CA GLY A 241 -2.02 -7.38 -10.74
C GLY A 241 -0.65 -7.79 -10.24
N LEU A 242 0.39 -7.32 -10.91
CA LEU A 242 1.78 -7.49 -10.48
C LEU A 242 2.41 -6.11 -10.26
N VAL A 243 2.72 -5.81 -9.02
CA VAL A 243 3.50 -4.61 -8.68
C VAL A 243 4.97 -4.99 -8.58
N VAL A 244 5.80 -4.35 -9.39
CA VAL A 244 7.25 -4.48 -9.36
C VAL A 244 7.84 -3.26 -8.68
N MET A 245 8.63 -3.49 -7.63
CA MET A 245 9.34 -2.46 -6.89
C MET A 245 10.84 -2.63 -7.08
N SER A 246 11.54 -1.56 -7.47
CA SER A 246 12.98 -1.57 -7.71
C SER A 246 13.64 -0.46 -6.90
N LEU A 247 14.12 -0.79 -5.71
CA LEU A 247 14.74 0.17 -4.80
C LEU A 247 16.25 0.10 -4.91
N SER A 248 16.88 1.26 -5.14
CA SER A 248 18.34 1.42 -5.17
C SER A 248 18.78 2.37 -4.08
N LEU A 249 19.60 1.91 -3.15
CA LEU A 249 20.14 2.71 -2.06
C LEU A 249 21.63 2.95 -2.23
N ARG A 250 22.08 4.17 -1.95
CA ARG A 250 23.50 4.51 -1.88
C ARG A 250 24.06 4.03 -0.55
N THR A 251 25.30 3.58 -0.54
CA THR A 251 26.08 3.39 0.67
C THR A 251 26.45 4.74 1.29
N ARG A 252 27.10 4.75 2.44
CA ARG A 252 27.61 5.99 3.04
C ARG A 252 28.70 6.62 2.19
N ASN A 253 29.42 5.82 1.43
CA ASN A 253 30.41 6.29 0.47
C ASN A 253 29.74 6.52 -0.88
N ILE A 254 29.66 7.80 -1.30
CA ILE A 254 29.00 8.22 -2.55
C ILE A 254 29.68 7.65 -3.79
N ALA A 255 30.97 7.30 -3.69
CA ALA A 255 31.74 6.71 -4.79
C ALA A 255 31.37 5.25 -5.07
N ASP A 256 30.74 4.56 -4.11
CA ASP A 256 30.34 3.18 -4.29
C ASP A 256 29.11 3.04 -5.18
N PRO A 257 28.99 1.96 -5.93
CA PRO A 257 27.78 1.65 -6.69
C PRO A 257 26.61 1.44 -5.72
N ALA A 258 25.44 1.96 -6.09
CA ALA A 258 24.22 1.75 -5.31
C ALA A 258 23.84 0.27 -5.27
N VAL A 259 23.36 -0.19 -4.11
CA VAL A 259 22.78 -1.51 -3.93
C VAL A 259 21.34 -1.47 -4.44
N ARG A 260 21.01 -2.34 -5.39
CA ARG A 260 19.68 -2.44 -5.98
C ARG A 260 19.02 -3.76 -5.60
N LEU A 261 17.82 -3.66 -5.02
CA LEU A 261 16.95 -4.80 -4.79
C LEU A 261 15.65 -4.64 -5.59
N VAL A 262 15.15 -5.77 -6.08
CA VAL A 262 13.87 -5.85 -6.80
C VAL A 262 12.96 -6.80 -6.06
N HIS A 263 11.72 -6.38 -5.87
CA HIS A 263 10.69 -7.18 -5.23
C HIS A 263 9.41 -7.13 -6.06
N GLN A 264 8.72 -8.27 -6.16
CA GLN A 264 7.46 -8.39 -6.89
C GLN A 264 6.36 -8.76 -5.91
N VAL A 265 5.23 -8.09 -6.04
CA VAL A 265 4.05 -8.32 -5.21
C VAL A 265 2.87 -8.59 -6.12
N ARG A 266 2.22 -9.73 -5.88
CA ARG A 266 0.93 -10.00 -6.50
C ARG A 266 -0.17 -9.32 -5.71
N VAL A 267 -1.04 -8.62 -6.42
CA VAL A 267 -2.25 -7.97 -5.88
C VAL A 267 -3.45 -8.76 -6.40
N ASP A 268 -4.37 -9.09 -5.52
CA ASP A 268 -5.64 -9.68 -5.94
C ASP A 268 -6.55 -8.56 -6.49
N ASN A 269 -7.01 -8.73 -7.71
CA ASN A 269 -7.95 -7.82 -8.37
C ASN A 269 -9.35 -8.42 -8.49
N THR A 270 -9.63 -9.52 -7.79
CA THR A 270 -10.97 -10.10 -7.72
C THR A 270 -11.80 -9.29 -6.71
N PRO A 271 -12.78 -8.49 -7.18
CA PRO A 271 -13.56 -7.57 -6.34
C PRO A 271 -14.61 -8.27 -5.50
#